data_8189dfc7d170858a092e47ad342787a6
#
_entry.id   8189dfc7d170858a092e47ad342787a6
#
_cell.length_a   1.000
_cell.length_b   1.000
_cell.length_c   1.000
_cell.angle_alpha   90.00
_cell.angle_beta   90.00
_cell.angle_gamma   90.00
#
_symmetry.space_group_name_H-M   'P 1'
#
loop_
_entity.id
_entity.type
_entity.pdbx_description
1 polymer ?
#
loop_
_entity_poly.entity_id
_entity_poly.type
_entity_poly.pdbx_seq_one_letter_code
_entity_poly.pdbx_strand_id
1 'polypeptide(L)'
;GVKRVVGTDTSARALLCAQDNVNRLNMGKQITLQQSDLFPEGQADLIVCNPPWLPGRPASTLEQAVYDQDQHMLLGFLSGLSKHLAPKGQGWLILSDLAEHLGLRSRAALLAAIERAGLVVLERLDTRPIHPKAKEEADPLADARRAEVTSLWRLAVG
;
A
#
# COMPACT_ATOMS: atom_id res chain seq x y z
N GLY A 1 -17.89 -14.22 -3.07
CA GLY A 1 -16.66 -14.05 -2.30
C GLY A 1 -15.41 -14.17 -3.18
N VAL A 2 -14.25 -13.80 -2.65
CA VAL A 2 -12.97 -13.92 -3.35
C VAL A 2 -12.63 -15.40 -3.53
N LYS A 3 -12.33 -15.80 -4.76
CA LYS A 3 -12.04 -17.23 -5.07
C LYS A 3 -10.58 -17.60 -4.85
N ARG A 4 -9.66 -16.70 -5.20
CA ARG A 4 -8.21 -16.91 -5.13
C ARG A 4 -7.51 -15.63 -4.74
N VAL A 5 -6.51 -15.73 -3.89
CA VAL A 5 -5.63 -14.63 -3.47
C VAL A 5 -4.19 -15.03 -3.70
N VAL A 6 -3.39 -14.14 -4.26
CA VAL A 6 -1.93 -14.26 -4.29
C VAL A 6 -1.36 -13.14 -3.43
N GLY A 7 -0.64 -13.48 -2.37
CA GLY A 7 0.08 -12.52 -1.54
C GLY A 7 1.56 -12.50 -1.92
N THR A 8 2.12 -11.33 -2.08
CA THR A 8 3.54 -11.14 -2.43
C THR A 8 4.28 -10.35 -1.37
N ASP A 9 5.53 -10.69 -1.14
CA ASP A 9 6.48 -9.94 -0.31
C ASP A 9 7.90 -10.21 -0.80
N THR A 10 8.80 -9.27 -0.63
CA THR A 10 10.23 -9.46 -0.91
C THR A 10 10.95 -10.23 0.20
N SER A 11 10.42 -10.19 1.43
CA SER A 11 10.97 -10.82 2.61
C SER A 11 10.52 -12.27 2.75
N ALA A 12 11.45 -13.22 2.60
CA ALA A 12 11.17 -14.63 2.87
C ALA A 12 10.66 -14.87 4.30
N ARG A 13 11.13 -14.08 5.29
CA ARG A 13 10.66 -14.16 6.67
C ARG A 13 9.18 -13.74 6.81
N ALA A 14 8.78 -12.66 6.12
CA ALA A 14 7.38 -12.21 6.13
C ALA A 14 6.47 -13.27 5.49
N LEU A 15 6.92 -13.89 4.40
CA LEU A 15 6.18 -14.98 3.73
C LEU A 15 6.04 -16.22 4.62
N LEU A 16 7.06 -16.58 5.39
CA LEU A 16 6.95 -17.68 6.36
C LEU A 16 5.89 -17.39 7.42
N CYS A 17 5.91 -16.17 8.00
CA CYS A 17 4.89 -15.74 8.95
C CYS A 17 3.48 -15.75 8.35
N ALA A 18 3.35 -15.30 7.10
CA ALA A 18 2.09 -15.30 6.37
C ALA A 18 1.61 -16.75 6.10
N GLN A 19 2.52 -17.66 5.76
CA GLN A 19 2.20 -19.08 5.53
C GLN A 19 1.68 -19.76 6.80
N ASP A 20 2.28 -19.47 7.96
CA ASP A 20 1.78 -19.98 9.25
C ASP A 20 0.35 -19.50 9.52
N ASN A 21 0.04 -18.24 9.20
CA ASN A 21 -1.32 -17.71 9.33
C ASN A 21 -2.30 -18.38 8.34
N VAL A 22 -1.90 -18.58 7.09
CA VAL A 22 -2.71 -19.27 6.08
C VAL A 22 -3.03 -20.70 6.54
N ASN A 23 -2.04 -21.41 7.09
CA ASN A 23 -2.20 -22.78 7.60
C ASN A 23 -3.14 -22.78 8.81
N ARG A 24 -2.93 -21.90 9.78
CA ARG A 24 -3.76 -21.79 11.01
C ARG A 24 -5.22 -21.50 10.69
N LEU A 25 -5.49 -20.72 9.63
CA LEU A 25 -6.82 -20.35 9.18
C LEU A 25 -7.43 -21.37 8.20
N ASN A 26 -6.70 -22.44 7.85
CA ASN A 26 -7.10 -23.43 6.85
C ASN A 26 -7.42 -22.84 5.46
N MET A 27 -6.72 -21.77 5.07
CA MET A 27 -6.97 -21.04 3.82
C MET A 27 -6.02 -21.41 2.67
N GLY A 28 -5.21 -22.46 2.80
CA GLY A 28 -4.21 -22.85 1.80
C GLY A 28 -4.78 -23.25 0.43
N LYS A 29 -6.07 -23.57 0.35
CA LYS A 29 -6.75 -23.81 -0.94
C LYS A 29 -7.07 -22.51 -1.70
N GLN A 30 -7.14 -21.40 -1.01
CA GLN A 30 -7.57 -20.10 -1.54
C GLN A 30 -6.44 -19.11 -1.64
N ILE A 31 -5.44 -19.19 -0.74
CA ILE A 31 -4.33 -18.25 -0.65
C ILE A 31 -3.03 -18.93 -1.05
N THR A 32 -2.33 -18.33 -2.00
CA THR A 32 -0.96 -18.69 -2.40
C THR A 32 -0.02 -17.55 -2.07
N LEU A 33 1.16 -17.83 -1.55
CA LEU A 33 2.19 -16.84 -1.25
C LEU A 33 3.37 -16.98 -2.21
N GLN A 34 3.92 -15.87 -2.66
CA GLN A 34 5.01 -15.83 -3.61
C GLN A 34 6.02 -14.74 -3.23
N GLN A 35 7.31 -15.09 -3.27
CA GLN A 35 8.35 -14.08 -3.13
C GLN A 35 8.48 -13.31 -4.45
N SER A 36 8.14 -12.02 -4.40
CA SER A 36 8.19 -11.14 -5.56
C SER A 36 8.32 -9.69 -5.11
N ASP A 37 8.97 -8.87 -5.91
CA ASP A 37 8.95 -7.43 -5.76
C ASP A 37 7.71 -6.88 -6.47
N LEU A 38 6.74 -6.42 -5.68
CA LEU A 38 5.42 -5.90 -6.06
C LEU A 38 4.49 -6.97 -6.63
N PHE A 39 4.54 -7.24 -7.94
CA PHE A 39 3.53 -8.03 -8.63
C PHE A 39 3.99 -9.47 -8.89
N PRO A 40 3.09 -10.45 -8.75
CA PRO A 40 3.28 -11.78 -9.32
C PRO A 40 3.03 -11.74 -10.83
N GLU A 41 3.34 -12.83 -11.52
CA GLU A 41 2.95 -12.98 -12.92
C GLU A 41 1.42 -13.05 -13.10
N GLY A 42 0.93 -12.53 -14.23
CA GLY A 42 -0.48 -12.57 -14.61
C GLY A 42 -1.25 -11.32 -14.26
N GLN A 43 -2.57 -11.46 -14.30
CA GLN A 43 -3.53 -10.37 -14.06
C GLN A 43 -4.55 -10.75 -12.99
N ALA A 44 -5.10 -9.76 -12.31
CA ALA A 44 -6.13 -9.93 -11.29
C ALA A 44 -7.27 -8.91 -11.44
N ASP A 45 -8.46 -9.30 -11.01
CA ASP A 45 -9.63 -8.41 -10.98
C ASP A 45 -9.48 -7.31 -9.91
N LEU A 46 -8.75 -7.60 -8.85
CA LEU A 46 -8.47 -6.66 -7.76
C LEU A 46 -7.03 -6.83 -7.29
N ILE A 47 -6.31 -5.70 -7.26
CA ILE A 47 -4.95 -5.64 -6.70
C ILE A 47 -4.95 -4.62 -5.57
N VAL A 48 -4.55 -5.06 -4.36
CA VAL A 48 -4.53 -4.21 -3.17
C VAL A 48 -3.09 -3.96 -2.75
N CYS A 49 -2.75 -2.72 -2.48
CA CYS A 49 -1.45 -2.31 -1.96
C CYS A 49 -1.61 -1.37 -0.77
N ASN A 50 -0.87 -1.67 0.29
CA ASN A 50 -0.66 -0.77 1.42
C ASN A 50 0.86 -0.55 1.56
N PRO A 51 1.45 0.38 0.78
CA PRO A 51 2.88 0.64 0.83
C PRO A 51 3.26 1.32 2.14
N PRO A 52 4.54 1.36 2.50
CA PRO A 52 5.02 2.26 3.54
C PRO A 52 4.65 3.71 3.22
N TRP A 53 4.19 4.47 4.23
CA TRP A 53 3.56 5.76 3.96
C TRP A 53 4.52 6.94 3.89
N LEU A 54 5.71 6.80 4.48
CA LEU A 54 6.69 7.87 4.57
C LEU A 54 7.84 7.66 3.57
N PRO A 55 8.10 8.61 2.67
CA PRO A 55 9.32 8.61 1.87
C PRO A 55 10.54 8.75 2.78
N GLY A 56 11.52 7.85 2.67
CA GLY A 56 12.71 7.90 3.49
C GLY A 56 13.52 6.61 3.43
N ARG A 57 14.73 6.64 3.99
CA ARG A 57 15.59 5.46 4.08
C ARG A 57 15.38 4.76 5.42
N PRO A 58 14.94 3.50 5.43
CA PRO A 58 14.84 2.75 6.67
C PRO A 58 16.23 2.44 7.22
N ALA A 59 16.42 2.60 8.53
CA ALA A 59 17.65 2.24 9.24
C ALA A 59 17.60 0.79 9.76
N SER A 60 16.43 0.15 9.72
CA SER A 60 16.23 -1.24 10.20
C SER A 60 15.17 -1.96 9.38
N THR A 61 15.13 -3.30 9.49
CA THR A 61 14.10 -4.13 8.85
C THR A 61 12.68 -3.78 9.33
N LEU A 62 12.53 -3.32 10.57
CA LEU A 62 11.24 -2.88 11.12
C LEU A 62 10.79 -1.56 10.49
N GLU A 63 11.73 -0.67 10.22
CA GLU A 63 11.46 0.63 9.60
C GLU A 63 11.11 0.52 8.12
N GLN A 64 11.47 -0.58 7.44
CA GLN A 64 11.02 -0.86 6.07
C GLN A 64 9.49 -0.96 5.93
N ALA A 65 8.79 -1.27 7.02
CA ALA A 65 7.32 -1.24 7.05
C ALA A 65 6.73 0.19 7.11
N VAL A 66 7.56 1.19 7.42
CA VAL A 66 7.14 2.59 7.62
C VAL A 66 7.69 3.51 6.54
N TYR A 67 8.93 3.26 6.10
CA TYR A 67 9.65 4.10 5.15
C TYR A 67 9.79 3.42 3.79
N ASP A 68 9.31 4.10 2.75
CA ASP A 68 9.45 3.71 1.34
C ASP A 68 10.63 4.46 0.73
N GLN A 69 11.76 3.77 0.61
CA GLN A 69 12.94 4.38 0.02
C GLN A 69 12.66 4.83 -1.42
N ASP A 70 12.91 6.10 -1.71
CA ASP A 70 12.68 6.72 -3.02
C ASP A 70 11.24 6.53 -3.56
N GLN A 71 10.29 6.23 -2.66
CA GLN A 71 8.90 5.87 -3.00
C GLN A 71 8.79 4.66 -3.95
N HIS A 72 9.76 3.72 -3.85
CA HIS A 72 9.87 2.57 -4.75
C HIS A 72 8.58 1.75 -4.82
N MET A 73 8.01 1.41 -3.66
CA MET A 73 6.81 0.59 -3.60
C MET A 73 5.59 1.33 -4.13
N LEU A 74 5.40 2.60 -3.76
CA LEU A 74 4.28 3.40 -4.23
C LEU A 74 4.35 3.65 -5.74
N LEU A 75 5.48 4.13 -6.24
CA LEU A 75 5.64 4.46 -7.66
C LEU A 75 5.68 3.21 -8.53
N GLY A 76 6.33 2.14 -8.05
CA GLY A 76 6.36 0.83 -8.70
C GLY A 76 4.96 0.22 -8.81
N PHE A 77 4.16 0.28 -7.73
CA PHE A 77 2.77 -0.15 -7.75
C PHE A 77 1.95 0.62 -8.81
N LEU A 78 1.99 1.94 -8.81
CA LEU A 78 1.25 2.74 -9.78
C LEU A 78 1.67 2.43 -11.21
N SER A 79 2.98 2.40 -11.50
CA SER A 79 3.49 2.19 -12.86
C SER A 79 3.24 0.76 -13.40
N GLY A 80 3.20 -0.22 -12.51
CA GLY A 80 2.96 -1.63 -12.89
C GLY A 80 1.48 -2.01 -12.97
N LEU A 81 0.60 -1.23 -12.32
CA LEU A 81 -0.79 -1.62 -12.10
C LEU A 81 -1.56 -1.93 -13.39
N SER A 82 -1.40 -1.09 -14.42
CA SER A 82 -2.11 -1.26 -15.70
C SER A 82 -1.80 -2.58 -16.43
N LYS A 83 -0.60 -3.13 -16.24
CA LYS A 83 -0.17 -4.41 -16.86
C LYS A 83 -0.74 -5.62 -16.12
N HIS A 84 -1.02 -5.46 -14.82
CA HIS A 84 -1.42 -6.56 -13.95
C HIS A 84 -2.92 -6.55 -13.62
N LEU A 85 -3.67 -5.53 -14.04
CA LEU A 85 -5.12 -5.53 -13.94
C LEU A 85 -5.76 -6.31 -15.09
N ALA A 86 -6.68 -7.20 -14.76
CA ALA A 86 -7.60 -7.79 -15.75
C ALA A 86 -8.52 -6.71 -16.35
N PRO A 87 -9.14 -6.95 -17.51
CA PRO A 87 -10.11 -6.02 -18.08
C PRO A 87 -11.20 -5.66 -17.06
N LYS A 88 -11.42 -4.37 -16.81
CA LYS A 88 -12.32 -3.82 -15.76
C LYS A 88 -11.86 -4.09 -14.32
N GLY A 89 -10.66 -4.60 -14.12
CA GLY A 89 -10.06 -4.76 -12.79
C GLY A 89 -9.77 -3.42 -12.11
N GLN A 90 -9.57 -3.44 -10.82
CA GLN A 90 -9.30 -2.27 -9.99
C GLN A 90 -8.04 -2.44 -9.15
N GLY A 91 -7.30 -1.36 -9.02
CA GLY A 91 -6.23 -1.23 -8.02
C GLY A 91 -6.76 -0.48 -6.79
N TRP A 92 -6.53 -1.02 -5.61
CA TRP A 92 -6.87 -0.37 -4.35
C TRP A 92 -5.60 -0.02 -3.60
N LEU A 93 -5.34 1.28 -3.47
CA LEU A 93 -4.18 1.82 -2.77
C LEU A 93 -4.63 2.40 -1.43
N ILE A 94 -4.07 1.87 -0.34
CA ILE A 94 -4.28 2.41 1.01
C ILE A 94 -3.09 3.32 1.32
N LEU A 95 -3.36 4.59 1.63
CA LEU A 95 -2.30 5.57 1.86
C LEU A 95 -2.72 6.61 2.89
N SER A 96 -1.81 6.93 3.82
CA SER A 96 -1.96 8.06 4.72
C SER A 96 -1.44 9.34 4.07
N ASP A 97 -2.07 10.47 4.39
CA ASP A 97 -1.57 11.81 4.03
C ASP A 97 -0.52 12.37 5.02
N LEU A 98 -0.03 11.53 5.94
CA LEU A 98 1.02 11.93 6.89
C LEU A 98 2.24 12.51 6.18
N ALA A 99 2.66 11.93 5.05
CA ALA A 99 3.75 12.46 4.24
C ALA A 99 3.47 13.87 3.68
N GLU A 100 2.21 14.22 3.44
CA GLU A 100 1.81 15.56 3.00
C GLU A 100 1.93 16.56 4.15
N HIS A 101 1.45 16.20 5.34
CA HIS A 101 1.59 17.03 6.55
C HIS A 101 3.05 17.27 6.96
N LEU A 102 3.94 16.32 6.64
CA LEU A 102 5.37 16.44 6.89
C LEU A 102 6.15 17.11 5.74
N GLY A 103 5.46 17.52 4.66
CA GLY A 103 6.11 18.14 3.49
C GLY A 103 7.00 17.19 2.67
N LEU A 104 6.87 15.88 2.87
CA LEU A 104 7.68 14.84 2.19
C LEU A 104 7.13 14.44 0.83
N ARG A 105 5.84 14.62 0.61
CA ARG A 105 5.14 14.38 -0.67
C ARG A 105 3.90 15.26 -0.72
N SER A 106 3.65 15.92 -1.84
CA SER A 106 2.41 16.68 -2.01
C SER A 106 1.29 15.81 -2.60
N ARG A 107 0.04 16.18 -2.34
CA ARG A 107 -1.13 15.59 -2.98
C ARG A 107 -1.06 15.72 -4.51
N ALA A 108 -0.61 16.86 -5.01
CA ALA A 108 -0.43 17.11 -6.44
C ALA A 108 0.57 16.13 -7.07
N ALA A 109 1.68 15.83 -6.37
CA ALA A 109 2.66 14.86 -6.85
C ALA A 109 2.08 13.42 -6.93
N LEU A 110 1.26 13.02 -5.96
CA LEU A 110 0.55 11.73 -5.98
C LEU A 110 -0.41 11.65 -7.18
N LEU A 111 -1.26 12.66 -7.37
CA LEU A 111 -2.22 12.68 -8.48
C LEU A 111 -1.51 12.67 -9.84
N ALA A 112 -0.44 13.44 -10.00
CA ALA A 112 0.38 13.43 -11.20
C ALA A 112 1.06 12.06 -11.44
N ALA A 113 1.43 11.32 -10.40
CA ALA A 113 1.98 9.96 -10.55
C ALA A 113 0.91 8.96 -11.01
N ILE A 114 -0.31 9.06 -10.49
CA ILE A 114 -1.47 8.26 -10.93
C ILE A 114 -1.75 8.52 -12.42
N GLU A 115 -1.83 9.78 -12.82
CA GLU A 115 -2.09 10.19 -14.21
C GLU A 115 -0.99 9.70 -15.16
N ARG A 116 0.29 9.91 -14.81
CA ARG A 116 1.43 9.43 -15.62
C ARG A 116 1.45 7.91 -15.79
N ALA A 117 0.89 7.17 -14.84
CA ALA A 117 0.74 5.72 -14.94
C ALA A 117 -0.44 5.28 -15.83
N GLY A 118 -1.17 6.21 -16.45
CA GLY A 118 -2.35 5.93 -17.27
C GLY A 118 -3.54 5.45 -16.43
N LEU A 119 -3.60 5.86 -15.16
CA LEU A 119 -4.65 5.49 -14.23
C LEU A 119 -5.59 6.65 -13.96
N VAL A 120 -6.84 6.32 -13.63
CA VAL A 120 -7.86 7.26 -13.15
C VAL A 120 -8.32 6.90 -11.75
N VAL A 121 -8.64 7.92 -10.96
CA VAL A 121 -9.25 7.74 -9.65
C VAL A 121 -10.75 7.58 -9.82
N LEU A 122 -11.28 6.40 -9.51
CA LEU A 122 -12.70 6.11 -9.52
C LEU A 122 -13.39 6.67 -8.27
N GLU A 123 -12.72 6.52 -7.12
CA GLU A 123 -13.27 6.91 -5.82
C GLU A 123 -12.14 7.04 -4.81
N ARG A 124 -12.36 7.87 -3.79
CA ARG A 124 -11.52 7.97 -2.61
C ARG A 124 -12.39 7.88 -1.36
N LEU A 125 -12.09 6.95 -0.48
CA LEU A 125 -12.76 6.77 0.82
C LEU A 125 -11.79 7.15 1.94
N ASP A 126 -12.19 8.09 2.78
CA ASP A 126 -11.35 8.65 3.82
C ASP A 126 -11.79 8.16 5.20
N THR A 127 -10.81 7.90 6.06
CA THR A 127 -11.03 7.64 7.49
C THR A 127 -9.95 8.32 8.32
N ARG A 128 -10.32 8.77 9.53
CA ARG A 128 -9.34 9.29 10.49
C ARG A 128 -8.91 8.17 11.43
N PRO A 129 -7.61 7.86 11.49
CA PRO A 129 -7.13 6.85 12.41
C PRO A 129 -7.30 7.32 13.87
N ILE A 130 -7.75 6.41 14.74
CA ILE A 130 -7.78 6.65 16.18
C ILE A 130 -6.47 6.09 16.74
N HIS A 131 -5.43 6.92 16.81
CA HIS A 131 -4.13 6.48 17.29
C HIS A 131 -3.87 6.96 18.73
N PRO A 132 -3.55 6.07 19.69
CA PRO A 132 -3.22 6.48 21.07
C PRO A 132 -2.09 7.52 21.14
N LYS A 133 -1.05 7.38 20.31
CA LYS A 133 0.07 8.32 20.21
C LYS A 133 -0.27 9.72 19.72
N ALA A 134 -1.42 9.92 19.09
CA ALA A 134 -1.88 11.27 18.74
C ALA A 134 -2.20 12.15 19.97
N LYS A 135 -2.24 11.55 21.16
CA LYS A 135 -2.47 12.23 22.45
C LYS A 135 -1.19 12.47 23.26
N GLU A 136 -0.03 11.98 22.80
CA GLU A 136 1.26 12.19 23.47
C GLU A 136 1.84 13.53 23.05
N GLU A 137 1.77 14.53 23.91
CA GLU A 137 2.29 15.90 23.67
C GLU A 137 3.80 15.93 23.40
N ALA A 138 4.54 14.91 23.83
CA ALA A 138 5.99 14.79 23.63
C ALA A 138 6.36 14.18 22.24
N ASP A 139 5.40 13.72 21.44
CA ASP A 139 5.69 13.19 20.09
C ASP A 139 5.88 14.35 19.10
N PRO A 140 7.07 14.51 18.46
CA PRO A 140 7.32 15.54 17.46
C PRO A 140 6.35 15.50 16.28
N LEU A 141 5.68 14.37 16.06
CA LEU A 141 4.71 14.14 14.99
C LEU A 141 3.25 14.26 15.46
N ALA A 142 3.01 14.66 16.71
CA ALA A 142 1.66 14.66 17.30
C ALA A 142 0.67 15.49 16.48
N ASP A 143 1.07 16.66 16.00
CA ASP A 143 0.20 17.55 15.20
C ASP A 143 -0.12 16.92 13.83
N ALA A 144 0.87 16.38 13.14
CA ALA A 144 0.70 15.70 11.87
C ALA A 144 -0.19 14.46 12.03
N ARG A 145 -0.01 13.68 13.10
CA ARG A 145 -0.84 12.49 13.40
C ARG A 145 -2.28 12.84 13.77
N ARG A 146 -2.53 13.99 14.39
CA ARG A 146 -3.90 14.47 14.67
C ARG A 146 -4.65 14.91 13.42
N ALA A 147 -3.91 15.46 12.45
CA ALA A 147 -4.46 15.90 11.17
C ALA A 147 -4.60 14.75 10.16
N GLU A 148 -3.91 13.63 10.40
CA GLU A 148 -3.78 12.50 9.48
C GLU A 148 -5.13 11.93 9.03
N VAL A 149 -5.24 11.70 7.72
CA VAL A 149 -6.33 10.98 7.08
C VAL A 149 -5.75 9.78 6.33
N THR A 150 -6.25 8.60 6.61
CA THR A 150 -5.97 7.41 5.80
C THR A 150 -7.03 7.27 4.73
N SER A 151 -6.60 7.10 3.49
CA SER A 151 -7.48 7.03 2.32
C SER A 151 -7.33 5.70 1.61
N LEU A 152 -8.45 5.13 1.18
CA LEU A 152 -8.51 4.08 0.18
C LEU A 152 -8.78 4.73 -1.18
N TRP A 153 -7.81 4.65 -2.08
CA TRP A 153 -7.91 5.11 -3.46
C TRP A 153 -8.29 3.93 -4.35
N ARG A 154 -9.42 4.02 -5.02
CA ARG A 154 -9.83 3.05 -6.05
C ARG A 154 -9.40 3.56 -7.40
N LEU A 155 -8.56 2.79 -8.07
CA LEU A 155 -7.90 3.15 -9.32
C LEU A 155 -8.33 2.17 -10.43
N ALA A 156 -8.42 2.68 -11.65
CA ALA A 156 -8.59 1.85 -12.86
C ALA A 156 -7.69 2.37 -13.98
N VAL A 157 -7.53 1.58 -15.02
CA VAL A 157 -6.90 2.03 -16.26
C VAL A 157 -7.82 3.06 -16.92
N GLY A 158 -7.27 4.23 -17.30
CA GLY A 158 -7.99 5.32 -17.96
C GLY A 158 -8.28 5.07 -19.43
#